data_f07af7b365f4e772a2e8751130291b5d
#
_entry.id   f07af7b365f4e772a2e8751130291b5d
#
_cell.length_a   1.000
_cell.length_b   1.000
_cell.length_c   1.000
_cell.angle_alpha   90.00
_cell.angle_beta   90.00
_cell.angle_gamma   90.00
#
_symmetry.space_group_name_H-M   'P 1'
#
loop_
_entity.id
_entity.type
_entity.pdbx_description
1 polymer ?
#
loop_
_entity_poly.entity_id
_entity_poly.type
_entity_poly.pdbx_seq_one_letter_code
_entity_poly.pdbx_strand_id
1 'polypeptide(L)'
;MPGVISVNGNITSAEEARIPVLDHGFLFGDSVYETLRTHRHKPFLFTRHFIRMERSARAIELNLPWSREKTFQEVCRVVDAAGFSSESRIRITVTRGVGEVGPDPGTCKSPNVIIIVTPLAELAHSIYENGVDVVISSFHRTSHLADAKTGNLIRTVLAQREARIAGAFEAILLTPEGWISDGITSNVYLVKGRKILTPSREACSLEGITRGTVLELAGRMGLEFVEGLLPRSEIENADEMFLTSTTREIVPIVRVNDTAGGRIVGNGKPGPVTRALRESYVRELDMLIQED
;
A
#
# COMPACT_ATOMS: atom_id res chain seq x y z
N MET A 1 -17.86 -11.77 -4.27
CA MET A 1 -17.69 -10.75 -3.20
C MET A 1 -18.61 -9.58 -3.52
N PRO A 2 -19.28 -8.98 -2.53
CA PRO A 2 -20.04 -7.77 -2.79
C PRO A 2 -19.06 -6.67 -3.23
N GLY A 3 -19.29 -6.11 -4.41
CA GLY A 3 -18.45 -5.05 -4.96
C GLY A 3 -19.16 -4.33 -6.08
N VAL A 4 -18.89 -3.05 -6.21
CA VAL A 4 -19.34 -2.18 -7.30
C VAL A 4 -18.13 -1.74 -8.10
N ILE A 5 -18.22 -1.82 -9.41
CA ILE A 5 -17.11 -1.54 -10.31
C ILE A 5 -17.54 -0.50 -11.35
N SER A 6 -16.72 0.50 -11.53
CA SER A 6 -16.81 1.39 -12.70
C SER A 6 -15.71 1.04 -13.69
N VAL A 7 -16.07 0.83 -14.94
CA VAL A 7 -15.13 0.71 -16.06
C VAL A 7 -15.41 1.87 -17.01
N ASN A 8 -14.46 2.79 -17.10
CA ASN A 8 -14.58 4.01 -17.95
C ASN A 8 -15.84 4.84 -17.67
N GLY A 9 -16.30 4.89 -16.41
CA GLY A 9 -17.50 5.62 -16.00
C GLY A 9 -18.79 4.79 -16.07
N ASN A 10 -18.76 3.56 -16.54
CA ASN A 10 -19.91 2.68 -16.53
C ASN A 10 -19.91 1.80 -15.26
N ILE A 11 -20.87 2.03 -14.36
CA ILE A 11 -21.01 1.31 -13.10
C ILE A 11 -21.79 0.01 -13.30
N THR A 12 -21.22 -1.08 -12.81
CA THR A 12 -21.81 -2.43 -12.85
C THR A 12 -21.50 -3.20 -11.56
N SER A 13 -22.13 -4.36 -11.40
CA SER A 13 -21.75 -5.31 -10.37
C SER A 13 -20.37 -5.94 -10.66
N ALA A 14 -19.74 -6.51 -9.66
CA ALA A 14 -18.46 -7.21 -9.82
C ALA A 14 -18.57 -8.43 -10.78
N GLU A 15 -19.76 -9.01 -10.91
CA GLU A 15 -20.02 -10.19 -11.77
C GLU A 15 -20.17 -9.80 -13.24
N GLU A 16 -20.61 -8.57 -13.51
CA GLU A 16 -20.89 -8.07 -14.86
C GLU A 16 -19.75 -7.25 -15.46
N ALA A 17 -18.84 -6.72 -14.59
CA ALA A 17 -17.71 -5.94 -15.05
C ALA A 17 -16.82 -6.71 -16.03
N ARG A 18 -16.47 -6.10 -17.15
CA ARG A 18 -15.63 -6.70 -18.20
C ARG A 18 -14.56 -5.70 -18.63
N ILE A 19 -13.38 -6.24 -18.89
CA ILE A 19 -12.29 -5.54 -19.60
C ILE A 19 -11.93 -6.36 -20.84
N PRO A 20 -11.49 -5.71 -21.92
CA PRO A 20 -11.04 -6.42 -23.12
C PRO A 20 -9.83 -7.31 -22.82
N VAL A 21 -9.79 -8.52 -23.39
CA VAL A 21 -8.66 -9.46 -23.20
C VAL A 21 -7.35 -8.98 -23.81
N LEU A 22 -7.40 -8.05 -24.77
CA LEU A 22 -6.23 -7.42 -25.37
C LEU A 22 -5.78 -6.15 -24.66
N ASP A 23 -6.31 -5.87 -23.46
CA ASP A 23 -5.83 -4.79 -22.62
C ASP A 23 -4.42 -5.11 -22.11
N HIS A 24 -3.45 -4.21 -22.33
CA HIS A 24 -2.06 -4.41 -21.95
C HIS A 24 -1.88 -4.47 -20.42
N GLY A 25 -2.79 -3.89 -19.66
CA GLY A 25 -2.83 -4.08 -18.20
C GLY A 25 -3.12 -5.53 -17.83
N PHE A 26 -3.97 -6.24 -18.60
CA PHE A 26 -4.21 -7.66 -18.43
C PHE A 26 -3.07 -8.52 -18.98
N LEU A 27 -2.58 -8.23 -20.19
CA LEU A 27 -1.56 -9.06 -20.85
C LEU A 27 -0.17 -8.92 -20.20
N PHE A 28 0.22 -7.71 -19.80
CA PHE A 28 1.59 -7.40 -19.40
C PHE A 28 1.72 -6.76 -18.02
N GLY A 29 0.61 -6.46 -17.34
CA GLY A 29 0.62 -5.68 -16.10
C GLY A 29 0.95 -4.20 -16.35
N ASP A 30 0.85 -3.70 -17.60
CA ASP A 30 1.12 -2.32 -17.97
C ASP A 30 -0.01 -1.41 -17.49
N SER A 31 0.09 -1.07 -16.23
CA SER A 31 -0.91 -0.28 -15.50
C SER A 31 -0.31 0.33 -14.23
N VAL A 32 -0.96 1.38 -13.75
CA VAL A 32 -0.74 1.93 -12.41
C VAL A 32 -1.99 1.76 -11.58
N TYR A 33 -1.83 1.71 -10.26
CA TYR A 33 -2.99 1.62 -9.38
C TYR A 33 -2.80 2.36 -8.07
N GLU A 34 -3.91 2.72 -7.45
CA GLU A 34 -3.97 3.19 -6.08
C GLU A 34 -4.94 2.34 -5.26
N THR A 35 -4.70 2.31 -3.95
CA THR A 35 -5.62 1.70 -3.00
C THR A 35 -5.88 2.71 -1.90
N LEU A 36 -7.13 3.13 -1.80
CA LEU A 36 -7.63 4.04 -0.80
C LEU A 36 -8.61 3.31 0.14
N ARG A 37 -8.97 3.98 1.20
CA ARG A 37 -10.14 3.65 2.01
C ARG A 37 -11.07 4.85 2.06
N THR A 38 -12.29 4.65 2.49
CA THR A 38 -13.10 5.75 2.99
C THR A 38 -12.84 5.98 4.49
N HIS A 39 -13.11 7.19 4.94
CA HIS A 39 -13.30 7.53 6.34
C HIS A 39 -14.53 8.40 6.44
N ARG A 40 -15.51 8.02 7.29
CA ARG A 40 -16.87 8.61 7.30
C ARG A 40 -17.50 8.59 5.89
N HIS A 41 -17.34 7.50 5.18
CA HIS A 41 -17.82 7.26 3.82
C HIS A 41 -17.27 8.21 2.73
N LYS A 42 -16.25 9.01 3.04
CA LYS A 42 -15.56 9.87 2.06
C LYS A 42 -14.21 9.28 1.69
N PRO A 43 -13.75 9.38 0.43
CA PRO A 43 -12.40 8.95 0.05
C PRO A 43 -11.36 9.66 0.91
N PHE A 44 -10.48 8.91 1.56
CA PHE A 44 -9.51 9.42 2.54
C PHE A 44 -8.16 9.72 1.89
N LEU A 45 -7.65 10.93 2.05
CA LEU A 45 -6.40 11.45 1.49
C LEU A 45 -6.31 11.24 -0.04
N PHE A 46 -7.44 11.47 -0.74
CA PHE A 46 -7.54 11.24 -2.17
C PHE A 46 -6.51 12.05 -2.95
N THR A 47 -6.34 13.32 -2.64
CA THR A 47 -5.38 14.21 -3.32
C THR A 47 -3.96 13.67 -3.25
N ARG A 48 -3.51 13.21 -2.08
CA ARG A 48 -2.18 12.60 -1.90
C ARG A 48 -2.04 11.32 -2.74
N HIS A 49 -3.07 10.47 -2.77
CA HIS A 49 -3.11 9.27 -3.60
C HIS A 49 -3.07 9.59 -5.09
N PHE A 50 -3.84 10.58 -5.54
CA PHE A 50 -3.87 10.96 -6.95
C PHE A 50 -2.52 11.51 -7.42
N ILE A 51 -1.87 12.37 -6.64
CA ILE A 51 -0.51 12.88 -6.95
C ILE A 51 0.48 11.71 -7.10
N ARG A 52 0.41 10.69 -6.22
CA ARG A 52 1.26 9.50 -6.37
C ARG A 52 0.90 8.68 -7.61
N MET A 53 -0.38 8.57 -7.96
CA MET A 53 -0.81 7.91 -9.19
C MET A 53 -0.25 8.63 -10.43
N GLU A 54 -0.28 9.97 -10.48
CA GLU A 54 0.33 10.75 -11.56
C GLU A 54 1.84 10.51 -11.66
N ARG A 55 2.54 10.45 -10.52
CA ARG A 55 3.97 10.13 -10.50
C ARG A 55 4.24 8.71 -11.01
N SER A 56 3.44 7.74 -10.58
CA SER A 56 3.53 6.35 -11.04
C SER A 56 3.27 6.24 -12.54
N ALA A 57 2.27 6.95 -13.04
CA ALA A 57 1.92 6.97 -14.46
C ALA A 57 3.06 7.59 -15.31
N ARG A 58 3.64 8.70 -14.86
CA ARG A 58 4.82 9.31 -15.53
C ARG A 58 6.02 8.36 -15.59
N ALA A 59 6.25 7.56 -14.55
CA ALA A 59 7.38 6.62 -14.51
C ALA A 59 7.28 5.50 -15.55
N ILE A 60 6.08 5.19 -16.05
CA ILE A 60 5.83 4.21 -17.11
C ILE A 60 5.32 4.88 -18.40
N GLU A 61 5.43 6.19 -18.51
CA GLU A 61 4.98 6.97 -19.68
C GLU A 61 3.50 6.69 -20.04
N LEU A 62 2.64 6.55 -19.01
CA LEU A 62 1.20 6.36 -19.16
C LEU A 62 0.47 7.69 -18.92
N ASN A 63 -0.30 8.15 -19.90
CA ASN A 63 -1.12 9.33 -19.74
C ASN A 63 -2.42 8.98 -18.98
N LEU A 64 -2.68 9.66 -17.87
CA LEU A 64 -3.95 9.53 -17.16
C LEU A 64 -5.07 10.20 -18.00
N PRO A 65 -6.18 9.47 -18.29
CA PRO A 65 -7.22 10.00 -19.18
C PRO A 65 -8.17 10.97 -18.48
N TRP A 66 -8.15 11.03 -17.14
CA TRP A 66 -9.02 11.88 -16.35
C TRP A 66 -8.23 12.82 -15.44
N SER A 67 -8.74 14.05 -15.26
CA SER A 67 -8.21 14.97 -14.25
C SER A 67 -8.47 14.45 -12.84
N ARG A 68 -7.80 15.08 -11.86
CA ARG A 68 -8.01 14.77 -10.44
C ARG A 68 -9.47 14.94 -10.04
N GLU A 69 -10.07 16.04 -10.43
CA GLU A 69 -11.47 16.39 -10.12
C GLU A 69 -12.45 15.37 -10.69
N LYS A 70 -12.25 14.99 -11.97
CA LYS A 70 -13.09 13.97 -12.62
C LYS A 70 -12.92 12.60 -11.96
N THR A 71 -11.69 12.22 -11.59
CA THR A 71 -11.43 10.95 -10.91
C THR A 71 -12.07 10.96 -9.53
N PHE A 72 -11.97 12.06 -8.78
CA PHE A 72 -12.61 12.20 -7.48
C PHE A 72 -14.12 12.05 -7.55
N GLN A 73 -14.76 12.79 -8.48
CA GLN A 73 -16.21 12.70 -8.71
C GLN A 73 -16.65 11.29 -9.03
N GLU A 74 -15.88 10.58 -9.88
CA GLU A 74 -16.20 9.20 -10.24
C GLU A 74 -16.02 8.26 -9.05
N VAL A 75 -14.95 8.41 -8.26
CA VAL A 75 -14.75 7.63 -7.03
C VAL A 75 -15.93 7.81 -6.08
N CYS A 76 -16.35 9.04 -5.81
CA CYS A 76 -17.52 9.32 -4.97
C CYS A 76 -18.78 8.65 -5.52
N ARG A 77 -19.03 8.77 -6.84
CA ARG A 77 -20.19 8.17 -7.51
C ARG A 77 -20.23 6.64 -7.34
N VAL A 78 -19.05 5.96 -7.40
CA VAL A 78 -18.97 4.51 -7.22
C VAL A 78 -19.13 4.12 -5.73
N VAL A 79 -18.60 4.92 -4.81
CA VAL A 79 -18.79 4.73 -3.36
C VAL A 79 -20.26 4.87 -2.99
N ASP A 80 -20.93 5.90 -3.50
CA ASP A 80 -22.37 6.13 -3.26
C ASP A 80 -23.21 4.98 -3.86
N ALA A 81 -22.90 4.52 -5.07
CA ALA A 81 -23.58 3.40 -5.71
C ALA A 81 -23.35 2.07 -4.95
N ALA A 82 -22.23 1.92 -4.26
CA ALA A 82 -21.96 0.74 -3.44
C ALA A 82 -22.83 0.68 -2.17
N GLY A 83 -23.12 1.84 -1.56
CA GLY A 83 -24.06 1.97 -0.44
C GLY A 83 -23.72 1.11 0.78
N PHE A 84 -22.44 0.79 1.02
CA PHE A 84 -22.03 -0.02 2.17
C PHE A 84 -22.22 0.75 3.48
N SER A 85 -22.72 0.06 4.50
CA SER A 85 -22.83 0.61 5.86
C SER A 85 -21.47 0.69 6.58
N SER A 86 -20.50 -0.09 6.15
CA SER A 86 -19.10 -0.04 6.63
C SER A 86 -18.26 0.89 5.76
N GLU A 87 -17.06 1.21 6.22
CA GLU A 87 -16.07 1.87 5.39
C GLU A 87 -15.73 1.01 4.15
N SER A 88 -15.30 1.66 3.09
CA SER A 88 -15.00 1.03 1.82
C SER A 88 -13.50 0.98 1.54
N ARG A 89 -13.07 -0.09 0.89
CA ARG A 89 -11.80 -0.16 0.20
C ARG A 89 -12.03 0.22 -1.26
N ILE A 90 -11.23 1.15 -1.76
CA ILE A 90 -11.29 1.66 -3.12
C ILE A 90 -9.99 1.27 -3.82
N ARG A 91 -10.09 0.67 -4.99
CA ARG A 91 -8.94 0.47 -5.88
C ARG A 91 -9.20 1.21 -7.19
N ILE A 92 -8.29 2.12 -7.54
CA ILE A 92 -8.27 2.80 -8.83
C ILE A 92 -7.15 2.15 -9.64
N THR A 93 -7.44 1.69 -10.84
CA THR A 93 -6.44 1.14 -11.77
C THR A 93 -6.58 1.85 -13.11
N VAL A 94 -5.47 2.30 -13.65
CA VAL A 94 -5.41 2.84 -15.01
C VAL A 94 -4.47 1.93 -15.81
N THR A 95 -5.02 1.29 -16.84
CA THR A 95 -4.25 0.44 -17.75
C THR A 95 -3.84 1.22 -18.99
N ARG A 96 -2.84 0.73 -19.73
CA ARG A 96 -2.48 1.29 -21.05
C ARG A 96 -3.63 1.20 -22.04
N GLY A 97 -4.56 0.26 -21.86
CA GLY A 97 -5.69 0.01 -22.75
C GLY A 97 -5.42 -1.09 -23.77
N VAL A 98 -6.30 -1.17 -24.75
CA VAL A 98 -6.28 -2.20 -25.79
C VAL A 98 -5.23 -1.86 -26.86
N GLY A 99 -4.38 -2.83 -27.14
CA GLY A 99 -3.35 -2.77 -28.19
C GLY A 99 -3.19 -4.10 -28.95
N GLU A 100 -2.15 -4.21 -29.74
CA GLU A 100 -1.78 -5.46 -30.41
C GLU A 100 -1.18 -6.47 -29.39
N VAL A 101 -1.14 -7.75 -29.77
CA VAL A 101 -0.50 -8.79 -28.97
C VAL A 101 1.03 -8.64 -29.09
N GLY A 102 1.59 -7.80 -28.24
CA GLY A 102 3.01 -7.48 -28.19
C GLY A 102 3.28 -6.40 -27.15
N PRO A 103 4.51 -6.25 -26.65
CA PRO A 103 4.84 -5.32 -25.57
C PRO A 103 4.97 -3.85 -26.03
N ASP A 104 4.70 -3.52 -27.29
CA ASP A 104 4.80 -2.15 -27.80
C ASP A 104 3.63 -1.29 -27.30
N PRO A 105 3.86 -0.33 -26.35
CA PRO A 105 2.82 0.53 -25.82
C PRO A 105 2.23 1.50 -26.86
N GLY A 106 2.96 1.75 -27.97
CA GLY A 106 2.52 2.62 -29.07
C GLY A 106 1.30 2.09 -29.82
N THR A 107 0.97 0.81 -29.70
CA THR A 107 -0.22 0.19 -30.31
C THR A 107 -1.50 0.49 -29.51
N CYS A 108 -1.40 0.91 -28.25
CA CYS A 108 -2.54 1.22 -27.41
C CYS A 108 -3.07 2.64 -27.66
N LYS A 109 -4.37 2.75 -27.98
CA LYS A 109 -4.99 4.04 -28.35
C LYS A 109 -5.52 4.83 -27.17
N SER A 110 -6.03 4.16 -26.15
CA SER A 110 -6.73 4.81 -25.05
C SER A 110 -6.61 3.99 -23.76
N PRO A 111 -6.17 4.61 -22.65
CA PRO A 111 -6.19 3.98 -21.35
C PRO A 111 -7.59 3.60 -20.88
N ASN A 112 -7.70 2.52 -20.08
CA ASN A 112 -8.90 2.19 -19.35
C ASN A 112 -8.76 2.60 -17.88
N VAL A 113 -9.83 3.16 -17.31
CA VAL A 113 -9.94 3.49 -15.89
C VAL A 113 -10.91 2.52 -15.22
N ILE A 114 -10.44 1.79 -14.25
CA ILE A 114 -11.21 0.83 -13.48
C ILE A 114 -11.21 1.26 -12.01
N ILE A 115 -12.39 1.48 -11.43
CA ILE A 115 -12.57 1.78 -10.02
C ILE A 115 -13.36 0.64 -9.39
N ILE A 116 -12.77 0.00 -8.38
CA ILE A 116 -13.38 -1.11 -7.66
C ILE A 116 -13.63 -0.64 -6.24
N VAL A 117 -14.87 -0.75 -5.77
CA VAL A 117 -15.28 -0.44 -4.39
C VAL A 117 -15.82 -1.70 -3.75
N THR A 118 -15.23 -2.07 -2.62
CA THR A 118 -15.63 -3.24 -1.81
C THR A 118 -15.72 -2.82 -0.34
N PRO A 119 -16.46 -3.55 0.51
CA PRO A 119 -16.39 -3.32 1.94
C PRO A 119 -14.94 -3.42 2.42
N LEU A 120 -14.53 -2.50 3.30
CA LEU A 120 -13.24 -2.58 3.97
C LEU A 120 -13.32 -3.65 5.06
N ALA A 121 -12.49 -4.69 4.94
CA ALA A 121 -12.36 -5.68 6.00
C ALA A 121 -11.63 -5.04 7.19
N GLU A 122 -12.31 -4.93 8.31
CA GLU A 122 -11.72 -4.48 9.56
C GLU A 122 -10.78 -5.56 10.11
N LEU A 123 -9.60 -5.14 10.56
CA LEU A 123 -8.71 -6.02 11.30
C LEU A 123 -9.23 -6.21 12.72
N ALA A 124 -9.09 -7.42 13.26
CA ALA A 124 -9.40 -7.68 14.65
C ALA A 124 -8.59 -6.75 15.57
N HIS A 125 -9.23 -6.17 16.59
CA HIS A 125 -8.58 -5.24 17.54
C HIS A 125 -7.34 -5.86 18.20
N SER A 126 -7.38 -7.17 18.44
CA SER A 126 -6.26 -7.96 18.97
C SER A 126 -4.96 -7.86 18.14
N ILE A 127 -5.04 -7.60 16.83
CA ILE A 127 -3.87 -7.37 15.98
C ILE A 127 -3.09 -6.14 16.42
N TYR A 128 -3.80 -5.09 16.79
CA TYR A 128 -3.17 -3.85 17.24
C TYR A 128 -2.68 -3.94 18.69
N GLU A 129 -3.37 -4.72 19.53
CA GLU A 129 -3.01 -4.91 20.95
C GLU A 129 -1.85 -5.88 21.14
N ASN A 130 -1.83 -6.96 20.37
CA ASN A 130 -0.85 -8.04 20.54
C ASN A 130 0.30 -7.97 19.52
N GLY A 131 0.12 -7.25 18.41
CA GLY A 131 1.05 -7.22 17.28
C GLY A 131 0.97 -8.48 16.42
N VAL A 132 1.80 -8.53 15.40
CA VAL A 132 1.83 -9.59 14.39
C VAL A 132 3.21 -10.18 14.20
N ASP A 133 3.24 -11.40 13.69
CA ASP A 133 4.44 -12.04 13.19
C ASP A 133 4.57 -11.73 11.69
N VAL A 134 5.79 -11.46 11.24
CA VAL A 134 6.15 -11.30 9.83
C VAL A 134 7.25 -12.27 9.46
N VAL A 135 7.45 -12.51 8.15
CA VAL A 135 8.54 -13.34 7.64
C VAL A 135 9.43 -12.52 6.70
N ILE A 136 10.73 -12.81 6.67
CA ILE A 136 11.59 -12.30 5.61
C ILE A 136 11.38 -13.14 4.36
N SER A 137 10.97 -12.51 3.27
CA SER A 137 10.72 -13.20 1.99
C SER A 137 12.02 -13.65 1.32
N SER A 138 11.96 -14.76 0.59
CA SER A 138 13.00 -15.18 -0.34
C SER A 138 13.02 -14.34 -1.63
N PHE A 139 11.91 -13.62 -1.92
CA PHE A 139 11.81 -12.72 -3.07
C PHE A 139 12.36 -11.33 -2.73
N HIS A 140 13.20 -10.82 -3.62
CA HIS A 140 13.81 -9.51 -3.45
C HIS A 140 13.02 -8.41 -4.16
N ARG A 141 13.03 -7.23 -3.58
CA ARG A 141 12.54 -6.02 -4.22
C ARG A 141 13.62 -5.49 -5.17
N THR A 142 13.33 -5.54 -6.45
CA THR A 142 14.23 -5.00 -7.47
C THR A 142 13.40 -4.10 -8.36
N SER A 143 13.74 -2.86 -8.54
CA SER A 143 13.12 -2.09 -9.63
C SER A 143 13.70 -0.70 -9.75
N HIS A 144 14.04 -0.32 -10.98
CA HIS A 144 14.16 1.08 -11.40
C HIS A 144 12.82 1.84 -11.30
N LEU A 145 11.70 1.10 -11.12
CA LEU A 145 10.35 1.63 -10.94
C LEU A 145 9.88 1.53 -9.47
N ALA A 146 10.79 1.55 -8.50
CA ALA A 146 10.44 1.47 -7.07
C ALA A 146 9.45 2.56 -6.63
N ASP A 147 9.50 3.71 -7.29
CA ASP A 147 8.60 4.85 -7.05
C ASP A 147 7.23 4.71 -7.67
N ALA A 148 7.07 3.76 -8.58
CA ALA A 148 5.82 3.58 -9.32
C ALA A 148 5.00 2.43 -8.72
N LYS A 149 3.75 2.71 -8.44
CA LYS A 149 2.78 1.73 -7.99
C LYS A 149 2.13 1.06 -9.19
N THR A 150 2.88 0.13 -9.83
CA THR A 150 2.48 -0.55 -11.07
C THR A 150 1.70 -1.84 -10.82
N GLY A 151 0.94 -2.28 -11.83
CA GLY A 151 0.14 -3.51 -11.79
C GLY A 151 0.93 -4.81 -11.85
N ASN A 152 2.25 -4.77 -12.02
CA ASN A 152 3.10 -5.97 -12.08
C ASN A 152 3.36 -6.52 -10.68
N LEU A 153 2.43 -7.33 -10.16
CA LEU A 153 2.39 -7.77 -8.75
C LEU A 153 2.77 -9.23 -8.53
N ILE A 154 3.33 -9.93 -9.52
CA ILE A 154 3.60 -11.38 -9.38
C ILE A 154 4.53 -11.68 -8.19
N ARG A 155 5.57 -10.87 -7.96
CA ARG A 155 6.47 -11.04 -6.81
C ARG A 155 5.74 -10.83 -5.49
N THR A 156 4.85 -9.83 -5.42
CA THR A 156 3.97 -9.57 -4.27
C THR A 156 3.08 -10.78 -3.97
N VAL A 157 2.49 -11.40 -5.01
CA VAL A 157 1.65 -12.59 -4.87
C VAL A 157 2.46 -13.79 -4.34
N LEU A 158 3.67 -14.00 -4.85
CA LEU A 158 4.55 -15.09 -4.39
C LEU A 158 5.02 -14.87 -2.95
N ALA A 159 5.44 -13.67 -2.60
CA ALA A 159 5.82 -13.33 -1.22
C ALA A 159 4.62 -13.43 -0.25
N GLN A 160 3.40 -13.08 -0.69
CA GLN A 160 2.19 -13.29 0.12
C GLN A 160 1.92 -14.78 0.36
N ARG A 161 2.21 -15.64 -0.63
CA ARG A 161 2.11 -17.07 -0.46
C ARG A 161 3.12 -17.59 0.57
N GLU A 162 4.37 -17.10 0.58
CA GLU A 162 5.36 -17.42 1.62
C GLU A 162 4.86 -17.04 3.01
N ALA A 163 4.40 -15.80 3.20
CA ALA A 163 3.84 -15.33 4.46
C ALA A 163 2.70 -16.24 4.94
N ARG A 164 1.78 -16.61 4.05
CA ARG A 164 0.67 -17.50 4.38
C ARG A 164 1.13 -18.90 4.81
N ILE A 165 2.12 -19.47 4.11
CA ILE A 165 2.69 -20.81 4.46
C ILE A 165 3.38 -20.76 5.83
N ALA A 166 4.08 -19.66 6.13
CA ALA A 166 4.74 -19.44 7.41
C ALA A 166 3.77 -19.08 8.56
N GLY A 167 2.46 -18.95 8.30
CA GLY A 167 1.48 -18.46 9.27
C GLY A 167 1.70 -17.00 9.70
N ALA A 168 2.45 -16.23 8.90
CA ALA A 168 2.77 -14.84 9.17
C ALA A 168 1.72 -13.89 8.58
N PHE A 169 1.57 -12.73 9.20
CA PHE A 169 0.65 -11.68 8.77
C PHE A 169 1.06 -11.07 7.43
N GLU A 170 2.35 -10.86 7.24
CA GLU A 170 2.92 -10.26 6.03
C GLU A 170 4.39 -10.71 5.85
N ALA A 171 4.96 -10.49 4.68
CA ALA A 171 6.37 -10.67 4.44
C ALA A 171 7.08 -9.33 4.23
N ILE A 172 8.30 -9.22 4.78
CA ILE A 172 9.23 -8.13 4.52
C ILE A 172 10.13 -8.53 3.35
N LEU A 173 10.30 -7.63 2.40
CA LEU A 173 11.16 -7.78 1.24
C LEU A 173 12.52 -7.11 1.51
N LEU A 174 13.57 -7.75 1.04
CA LEU A 174 14.91 -7.15 1.01
C LEU A 174 15.27 -6.78 -0.42
N THR A 175 16.25 -5.89 -0.59
CA THR A 175 16.92 -5.73 -1.89
C THR A 175 17.92 -6.89 -2.12
N PRO A 176 18.42 -7.11 -3.36
CA PRO A 176 19.45 -8.11 -3.61
C PRO A 176 20.73 -7.91 -2.78
N GLU A 177 21.04 -6.68 -2.39
CA GLU A 177 22.17 -6.31 -1.55
C GLU A 177 21.92 -6.57 -0.05
N GLY A 178 20.70 -6.99 0.32
CA GLY A 178 20.32 -7.31 1.70
C GLY A 178 19.81 -6.12 2.51
N TRP A 179 19.49 -4.99 1.89
CA TRP A 179 18.83 -3.87 2.56
C TRP A 179 17.35 -4.15 2.76
N ILE A 180 16.81 -3.76 3.92
CA ILE A 180 15.36 -3.79 4.16
C ILE A 180 14.69 -2.84 3.18
N SER A 181 13.65 -3.32 2.50
CA SER A 181 12.81 -2.51 1.62
C SER A 181 11.44 -2.29 2.26
N ASP A 182 10.40 -2.88 1.73
CA ASP A 182 9.03 -2.73 2.20
C ASP A 182 8.45 -4.06 2.68
N GLY A 183 7.30 -4.03 3.35
CA GLY A 183 6.39 -5.16 3.35
C GLY A 183 5.77 -5.39 1.96
N ILE A 184 5.03 -6.48 1.80
CA ILE A 184 4.39 -6.82 0.51
C ILE A 184 3.44 -5.70 0.06
N THR A 185 2.71 -5.10 0.99
CA THR A 185 1.71 -4.05 0.75
C THR A 185 1.79 -2.91 1.77
N SER A 186 2.91 -2.78 2.47
CA SER A 186 3.12 -1.83 3.57
C SER A 186 4.54 -1.28 3.57
N ASN A 187 4.74 -0.15 4.24
CA ASN A 187 6.09 0.32 4.60
C ASN A 187 6.49 -0.26 5.96
N VAL A 188 7.80 -0.43 6.15
CA VAL A 188 8.41 -1.02 7.36
C VAL A 188 9.14 0.05 8.15
N TYR A 189 9.06 -0.05 9.48
CA TYR A 189 9.76 0.84 10.41
C TYR A 189 10.39 0.06 11.54
N LEU A 190 11.54 0.55 11.98
CA LEU A 190 12.24 0.12 13.16
C LEU A 190 12.33 1.30 14.14
N VAL A 191 12.21 1.02 15.42
CA VAL A 191 12.35 2.03 16.48
C VAL A 191 13.55 1.67 17.33
N LYS A 192 14.39 2.67 17.61
CA LYS A 192 15.52 2.57 18.55
C LYS A 192 15.45 3.76 19.51
N GLY A 193 15.06 3.52 20.73
CA GLY A 193 14.78 4.58 21.70
C GLY A 193 13.70 5.55 21.18
N ARG A 194 14.12 6.78 20.88
CA ARG A 194 13.21 7.81 20.30
C ARG A 194 13.44 8.06 18.81
N LYS A 195 14.19 7.19 18.14
CA LYS A 195 14.50 7.29 16.72
C LYS A 195 13.69 6.28 15.92
N ILE A 196 13.01 6.73 14.88
CA ILE A 196 12.30 5.91 13.91
C ILE A 196 13.15 5.81 12.66
N LEU A 197 13.47 4.59 12.26
CA LEU A 197 14.21 4.28 11.04
C LEU A 197 13.24 3.69 10.01
N THR A 198 13.33 4.10 8.75
CA THR A 198 12.59 3.50 7.64
C THR A 198 13.46 3.43 6.40
N PRO A 199 13.26 2.43 5.54
CA PRO A 199 13.99 2.34 4.29
C PRO A 199 13.76 3.56 3.38
N SER A 200 14.86 4.03 2.76
CA SER A 200 14.81 5.10 1.74
C SER A 200 14.38 4.58 0.37
N ARG A 201 14.18 5.50 -0.59
CA ARG A 201 13.89 5.14 -1.99
C ARG A 201 14.98 4.30 -2.62
N GLU A 202 16.24 4.48 -2.24
CA GLU A 202 17.37 3.68 -2.74
C GLU A 202 17.24 2.20 -2.36
N ALA A 203 16.57 1.91 -1.23
CA ALA A 203 16.19 0.55 -0.85
C ALA A 203 14.91 0.06 -1.58
N CYS A 204 14.52 0.69 -2.67
CA CYS A 204 13.31 0.39 -3.43
C CYS A 204 12.00 0.53 -2.61
N SER A 205 11.98 1.34 -1.55
CA SER A 205 10.78 1.60 -0.75
C SER A 205 9.83 2.56 -1.47
N LEU A 206 8.54 2.20 -1.47
CA LEU A 206 7.49 3.05 -2.02
C LEU A 206 7.18 4.19 -1.03
N GLU A 207 7.06 5.43 -1.52
CA GLU A 207 6.58 6.54 -0.71
C GLU A 207 5.08 6.37 -0.36
N GLY A 208 4.82 5.73 0.77
CA GLY A 208 3.46 5.44 1.25
C GLY A 208 2.72 6.69 1.70
N ILE A 209 1.41 6.77 1.44
CA ILE A 209 0.59 7.91 1.92
C ILE A 209 0.50 7.88 3.45
N THR A 210 0.18 6.74 4.04
CA THR A 210 0.23 6.56 5.50
C THR A 210 1.64 6.79 6.06
N ARG A 211 2.70 6.45 5.31
CA ARG A 211 4.08 6.75 5.68
C ARG A 211 4.28 8.26 5.86
N GLY A 212 3.85 9.07 4.89
CA GLY A 212 3.94 10.53 5.00
C GLY A 212 3.24 11.06 6.25
N THR A 213 2.01 10.62 6.51
CA THR A 213 1.25 11.01 7.71
C THR A 213 1.97 10.60 9.01
N VAL A 214 2.51 9.38 9.08
CA VAL A 214 3.26 8.91 10.26
C VAL A 214 4.51 9.75 10.51
N LEU A 215 5.20 10.22 9.45
CA LEU A 215 6.34 11.11 9.57
C LEU A 215 5.96 12.48 10.14
N GLU A 216 4.87 13.05 9.65
CA GLU A 216 4.32 14.33 10.16
C GLU A 216 3.96 14.20 11.65
N LEU A 217 3.30 13.09 12.03
CA LEU A 217 2.97 12.79 13.44
C LEU A 217 4.21 12.61 14.31
N ALA A 218 5.18 11.83 13.86
CA ALA A 218 6.44 11.60 14.58
C ALA A 218 7.19 12.90 14.86
N GLY A 219 7.26 13.80 13.86
CA GLY A 219 7.85 15.13 14.01
C GLY A 219 7.15 15.96 15.10
N ARG A 220 5.80 15.97 15.11
CA ARG A 220 5.01 16.67 16.15
C ARG A 220 5.18 16.09 17.55
N MET A 221 5.49 14.79 17.65
CA MET A 221 5.78 14.09 18.91
C MET A 221 7.25 14.25 19.36
N GLY A 222 8.07 14.99 18.62
CA GLY A 222 9.50 15.18 18.91
C GLY A 222 10.30 13.88 18.79
N LEU A 223 9.89 12.96 17.91
CA LEU A 223 10.64 11.76 17.56
C LEU A 223 11.60 12.05 16.43
N GLU A 224 12.83 11.55 16.53
CA GLU A 224 13.79 11.63 15.44
C GLU A 224 13.40 10.66 14.33
N PHE A 225 13.48 11.11 13.08
CA PHE A 225 13.16 10.29 11.93
C PHE A 225 14.36 10.20 10.98
N VAL A 226 14.70 8.99 10.57
CA VAL A 226 15.83 8.72 9.66
C VAL A 226 15.39 7.78 8.54
N GLU A 227 15.59 8.24 7.31
CA GLU A 227 15.49 7.42 6.10
C GLU A 227 16.88 6.97 5.66
N GLY A 228 17.02 5.70 5.26
CA GLY A 228 18.33 5.21 4.81
C GLY A 228 18.31 3.79 4.25
N LEU A 229 19.49 3.34 3.86
CA LEU A 229 19.75 1.95 3.54
C LEU A 229 19.94 1.18 4.86
N LEU A 230 18.93 0.45 5.26
CA LEU A 230 18.90 -0.29 6.52
C LEU A 230 19.29 -1.75 6.26
N PRO A 231 20.46 -2.22 6.75
CA PRO A 231 20.82 -3.62 6.61
C PRO A 231 19.87 -4.50 7.44
N ARG A 232 19.67 -5.74 7.01
CA ARG A 232 18.83 -6.70 7.73
C ARG A 232 19.21 -6.83 9.22
N SER A 233 20.46 -6.68 9.57
CA SER A 233 20.94 -6.70 10.97
C SER A 233 20.34 -5.61 11.86
N GLU A 234 19.77 -4.54 11.27
CA GLU A 234 19.04 -3.53 12.03
C GLU A 234 17.80 -4.08 12.74
N ILE A 235 17.16 -5.12 12.17
CA ILE A 235 16.06 -5.86 12.81
C ILE A 235 16.51 -6.42 14.18
N GLU A 236 17.77 -6.83 14.26
CA GLU A 236 18.32 -7.41 15.47
C GLU A 236 18.41 -6.46 16.65
N ASN A 237 18.54 -5.20 16.36
CA ASN A 237 18.78 -4.14 17.34
C ASN A 237 17.54 -3.21 17.49
N ALA A 238 16.40 -3.58 16.92
CA ALA A 238 15.18 -2.79 17.02
C ALA A 238 14.48 -3.04 18.36
N ASP A 239 14.13 -1.96 19.06
CA ASP A 239 13.31 -2.01 20.28
C ASP A 239 11.84 -2.28 19.93
N GLU A 240 11.36 -1.70 18.79
CA GLU A 240 10.04 -1.89 18.25
C GLU A 240 10.11 -1.97 16.73
N MET A 241 9.12 -2.61 16.12
CA MET A 241 8.90 -2.58 14.68
C MET A 241 7.41 -2.41 14.39
N PHE A 242 7.08 -1.79 13.27
CA PHE A 242 5.71 -1.69 12.79
C PHE A 242 5.62 -1.57 11.27
N LEU A 243 4.42 -1.83 10.76
CA LEU A 243 4.03 -1.66 9.37
C LEU A 243 3.05 -0.51 9.23
N THR A 244 3.05 0.16 8.06
CA THR A 244 1.97 1.10 7.72
C THR A 244 1.38 0.82 6.36
N SER A 245 0.06 0.92 6.26
CA SER A 245 -0.64 0.90 4.97
C SER A 245 -1.98 1.61 5.07
N THR A 246 -2.54 2.05 3.96
CA THR A 246 -3.80 2.81 3.90
C THR A 246 -4.98 2.07 4.53
N THR A 247 -5.07 0.75 4.35
CA THR A 247 -6.23 -0.04 4.82
C THR A 247 -6.05 -0.68 6.19
N ARG A 248 -4.81 -0.68 6.72
CA ARG A 248 -4.47 -1.33 8.00
C ARG A 248 -3.81 -0.38 9.00
N GLU A 249 -3.64 0.89 8.61
CA GLU A 249 -3.07 1.95 9.45
C GLU A 249 -1.65 1.59 9.96
N ILE A 250 -1.44 1.58 11.26
CA ILE A 250 -0.17 1.24 11.92
C ILE A 250 -0.35 -0.11 12.62
N VAL A 251 0.38 -1.13 12.17
CA VAL A 251 0.32 -2.50 12.71
C VAL A 251 1.65 -2.85 13.38
N PRO A 252 1.69 -3.13 14.70
CA PRO A 252 2.91 -3.50 15.40
C PRO A 252 3.44 -4.86 14.94
N ILE A 253 4.76 -5.00 14.77
CA ILE A 253 5.44 -6.28 14.57
C ILE A 253 6.07 -6.72 15.89
N VAL A 254 5.82 -7.94 16.32
CA VAL A 254 6.36 -8.51 17.56
C VAL A 254 7.32 -9.68 17.33
N ARG A 255 7.32 -10.22 16.11
CA ARG A 255 8.23 -11.28 15.70
C ARG A 255 8.58 -11.21 14.23
N VAL A 256 9.82 -11.46 13.90
CA VAL A 256 10.29 -11.60 12.51
C VAL A 256 10.82 -13.02 12.35
N ASN A 257 10.21 -13.81 11.48
CA ASN A 257 10.61 -15.17 11.15
C ASN A 257 11.48 -15.18 9.89
N ASP A 258 12.41 -16.11 9.81
CA ASP A 258 13.20 -16.36 8.61
C ASP A 258 13.59 -17.85 8.53
N THR A 259 14.40 -18.22 7.53
CA THR A 259 14.87 -19.60 7.34
C THR A 259 15.77 -20.12 8.48
N ALA A 260 16.34 -19.23 9.28
CA ALA A 260 17.21 -19.57 10.41
C ALA A 260 16.45 -19.64 11.74
N GLY A 261 15.19 -19.24 11.78
CA GLY A 261 14.33 -19.25 12.95
C GLY A 261 13.55 -17.94 13.12
N GLY A 262 12.84 -17.81 14.25
CA GLY A 262 12.06 -16.61 14.60
C GLY A 262 12.78 -15.74 15.63
N ARG A 263 12.80 -14.42 15.39
CA ARG A 263 13.31 -13.44 16.33
C ARG A 263 12.17 -12.62 16.93
N ILE A 264 12.17 -12.51 18.24
CA ILE A 264 11.26 -11.64 18.98
C ILE A 264 11.77 -10.19 18.86
N VAL A 265 10.88 -9.25 18.53
CA VAL A 265 11.16 -7.82 18.51
C VAL A 265 10.92 -7.27 19.93
N GLY A 266 11.91 -6.57 20.47
CA GLY A 266 11.84 -6.03 21.82
C GLY A 266 11.50 -7.11 22.86
N ASN A 267 10.39 -6.93 23.56
CA ASN A 267 9.87 -7.88 24.56
C ASN A 267 8.71 -8.77 24.03
N GLY A 268 8.48 -8.81 22.73
CA GLY A 268 7.40 -9.58 22.11
C GLY A 268 6.00 -8.95 22.25
N LYS A 269 5.96 -7.65 22.53
CA LYS A 269 4.72 -6.87 22.62
C LYS A 269 4.87 -5.55 21.88
N PRO A 270 3.76 -4.95 21.40
CA PRO A 270 3.80 -3.61 20.83
C PRO A 270 4.44 -2.60 21.78
N GLY A 271 5.44 -1.87 21.30
CA GLY A 271 6.17 -0.92 22.11
C GLY A 271 5.44 0.43 22.29
N PRO A 272 5.92 1.30 23.20
CA PRO A 272 5.26 2.54 23.55
C PRO A 272 5.25 3.57 22.40
N VAL A 273 6.29 3.64 21.57
CA VAL A 273 6.34 4.56 20.43
C VAL A 273 5.31 4.18 19.38
N THR A 274 5.23 2.89 19.02
CA THR A 274 4.26 2.38 18.05
C THR A 274 2.82 2.62 18.52
N ARG A 275 2.53 2.37 19.81
CA ARG A 275 1.20 2.63 20.39
C ARG A 275 0.83 4.11 20.35
N ALA A 276 1.73 4.99 20.80
CA ALA A 276 1.50 6.42 20.80
C ALA A 276 1.28 6.99 19.39
N LEU A 277 2.06 6.52 18.40
CA LEU A 277 1.86 6.89 17.00
C LEU A 277 0.49 6.44 16.47
N ARG A 278 0.08 5.21 16.78
CA ARG A 278 -1.23 4.70 16.36
C ARG A 278 -2.38 5.48 16.99
N GLU A 279 -2.31 5.75 18.29
CA GLU A 279 -3.30 6.57 18.98
C GLU A 279 -3.40 7.99 18.40
N SER A 280 -2.25 8.60 18.08
CA SER A 280 -2.20 9.91 17.44
C SER A 280 -2.80 9.86 16.03
N TYR A 281 -2.45 8.84 15.23
CA TYR A 281 -3.00 8.64 13.89
C TYR A 281 -4.53 8.52 13.91
N VAL A 282 -5.08 7.68 14.80
CA VAL A 282 -6.54 7.47 14.91
C VAL A 282 -7.26 8.76 15.34
N ARG A 283 -6.69 9.52 16.28
CA ARG A 283 -7.28 10.82 16.71
C ARG A 283 -7.32 11.87 15.61
N GLU A 284 -6.37 11.82 14.67
CA GLU A 284 -6.25 12.83 13.62
C GLU A 284 -6.96 12.47 12.31
N LEU A 285 -7.54 11.27 12.19
CA LEU A 285 -8.25 10.86 10.97
C LEU A 285 -9.32 11.88 10.53
N ASP A 286 -10.06 12.46 11.48
CA ASP A 286 -11.11 13.43 11.17
C ASP A 286 -10.58 14.78 10.70
N MET A 287 -9.38 15.17 11.14
CA MET A 287 -8.72 16.39 10.65
C MET A 287 -8.12 16.17 9.26
N LEU A 288 -7.50 15.02 9.06
CA LEU A 288 -6.84 14.66 7.79
C LEU A 288 -7.82 14.57 6.62
N ILE A 289 -9.09 14.23 6.87
CA ILE A 289 -10.11 14.20 5.80
C ILE A 289 -10.53 15.60 5.35
N GLN A 290 -10.28 16.63 6.16
CA GLN A 290 -10.63 18.02 5.82
C GLN A 290 -9.57 18.69 4.94
N GLU A 291 -8.40 18.06 4.79
CA GLU A 291 -7.30 18.55 3.94
C GLU A 291 -7.49 18.19 2.45
N ASP A 292 -8.45 17.33 2.10
CA ASP A 292 -8.82 16.94 0.75
C ASP A 292 -9.98 17.80 0.21
#